data_7af67d61edcb60c1b4ad1aa3a0036372
#
_entry.id   7af67d61edcb60c1b4ad1aa3a0036372
#
_cell.length_a   1.000
_cell.length_b   1.000
_cell.length_c   1.000
_cell.angle_alpha   90.00
_cell.angle_beta   90.00
_cell.angle_gamma   90.00
#
_symmetry.space_group_name_H-M   'P 1'
#
loop_
_entity.id
_entity.type
_entity.pdbx_description
1 polymer ?
#
loop_
_entity_poly.entity_id
_entity_poly.type
_entity_poly.pdbx_seq_one_letter_code
_entity_poly.pdbx_strand_id
1 'polypeptide(L)'
;MANNKIMETINFHSVLPQVFAQRSDLNSEIWEQDVTFKKGHLYLVEADSGKGKSTFCSYIIGYRHDYSGSVTFDNHNTAGYKVMDWVEMRKSHLSHLFQELRLFPELTAMENVEIKNNISGFKSREQIVEWFDILGIGDKLDAKIGRMSFGQQQRVAMIRALAQPFDFILADEPISHLDDTNSQIMGNIMMTEAKRQGAGVIVTSIGKHMDLSYENTYRL
;
A
#
# COMPACT_ATOMS: atom_id res chain seq x y z
N MET A 1 -2.86 -27.99 3.36
CA MET A 1 -2.17 -27.06 2.46
C MET A 1 -3.19 -26.00 2.11
N ALA A 2 -3.08 -24.78 2.63
CA ALA A 2 -3.98 -23.70 2.26
C ALA A 2 -3.78 -23.44 0.76
N ASN A 3 -4.87 -23.53 0.00
CA ASN A 3 -4.90 -23.13 -1.39
C ASN A 3 -4.58 -21.63 -1.41
N ASN A 4 -3.35 -21.25 -1.74
CA ASN A 4 -2.93 -19.86 -1.88
C ASN A 4 -3.57 -19.31 -3.16
N LYS A 5 -4.89 -19.07 -3.10
CA LYS A 5 -5.65 -18.57 -4.24
C LYS A 5 -5.24 -17.13 -4.47
N ILE A 6 -4.57 -16.88 -5.59
CA ILE A 6 -4.19 -15.53 -6.05
C ILE A 6 -5.44 -14.64 -6.06
N MET A 7 -5.31 -13.41 -5.54
CA MET A 7 -6.35 -12.40 -5.61
C MET A 7 -6.19 -11.58 -6.90
N GLU A 8 -7.19 -11.66 -7.79
CA GLU A 8 -7.14 -11.03 -9.12
C GLU A 8 -7.77 -9.64 -9.12
N THR A 9 -8.76 -9.39 -8.25
CA THR A 9 -9.50 -8.13 -8.25
C THR A 9 -9.86 -7.64 -6.85
N ILE A 10 -9.86 -6.30 -6.70
CA ILE A 10 -10.48 -5.59 -5.59
C ILE A 10 -11.64 -4.80 -6.18
N ASN A 11 -12.86 -5.03 -5.70
CA ASN A 11 -14.05 -4.38 -6.23
C ASN A 11 -14.76 -3.56 -5.15
N PHE A 12 -15.15 -2.36 -5.52
CA PHE A 12 -16.04 -1.49 -4.76
C PHE A 12 -17.37 -1.48 -5.48
N HIS A 13 -18.45 -1.81 -4.78
CA HIS A 13 -19.81 -1.81 -5.31
C HIS A 13 -20.63 -0.80 -4.54
N SER A 14 -20.84 0.37 -5.13
CA SER A 14 -21.61 1.49 -4.57
C SER A 14 -21.24 1.79 -3.11
N VAL A 15 -19.92 1.77 -2.80
CA VAL A 15 -19.42 1.98 -1.44
C VAL A 15 -19.55 3.45 -1.06
N LEU A 16 -20.23 3.74 0.05
CA LEU A 16 -20.30 5.07 0.64
C LEU A 16 -19.85 5.03 2.10
N PRO A 17 -18.72 5.70 2.47
CA PRO A 17 -18.30 5.84 3.86
C PRO A 17 -19.37 6.53 4.72
N GLN A 18 -19.61 6.03 5.93
CA GLN A 18 -20.60 6.64 6.84
C GLN A 18 -20.31 8.11 7.12
N VAL A 19 -19.06 8.51 7.17
CA VAL A 19 -18.64 9.91 7.36
C VAL A 19 -19.11 10.83 6.22
N PHE A 20 -19.46 10.30 5.06
CA PHE A 20 -19.94 11.05 3.91
C PHE A 20 -21.44 10.85 3.63
N ALA A 21 -22.13 10.03 4.41
CA ALA A 21 -23.55 9.66 4.18
C ALA A 21 -24.53 10.85 4.16
N GLN A 22 -24.17 11.99 4.76
CA GLN A 22 -24.99 13.21 4.78
C GLN A 22 -24.51 14.29 3.79
N ARG A 23 -23.48 13.99 2.97
CA ARG A 23 -22.95 14.94 2.01
C ARG A 23 -23.70 14.84 0.68
N SER A 24 -24.31 15.95 0.28
CA SER A 24 -24.95 16.09 -1.05
C SER A 24 -24.01 16.56 -2.15
N ASP A 25 -22.80 16.99 -1.77
CA ASP A 25 -21.76 17.54 -2.65
C ASP A 25 -20.63 16.55 -2.97
N LEU A 26 -20.86 15.26 -2.74
CA LEU A 26 -19.87 14.23 -2.99
C LEU A 26 -19.72 14.01 -4.51
N ASN A 27 -18.61 14.47 -5.05
CA ASN A 27 -18.22 14.23 -6.44
C ASN A 27 -17.02 13.29 -6.44
N SER A 28 -17.24 12.01 -6.61
CA SER A 28 -16.22 10.97 -6.54
C SER A 28 -16.41 9.96 -7.66
N GLU A 29 -15.28 9.48 -8.20
CA GLU A 29 -15.26 8.40 -9.18
C GLU A 29 -15.12 7.01 -8.53
N ILE A 30 -15.07 6.96 -7.19
CA ILE A 30 -14.99 5.71 -6.41
C ILE A 30 -16.20 5.56 -5.49
N TRP A 31 -16.53 6.62 -4.69
CA TRP A 31 -17.65 6.54 -3.77
C TRP A 31 -18.97 6.51 -4.52
N GLU A 32 -19.87 5.61 -4.12
CA GLU A 32 -21.15 5.33 -4.77
C GLU A 32 -21.05 4.84 -6.22
N GLN A 33 -19.83 4.45 -6.66
CA GLN A 33 -19.58 3.90 -7.98
C GLN A 33 -19.22 2.41 -7.90
N ASP A 34 -19.31 1.73 -9.04
CA ASP A 34 -18.78 0.38 -9.20
C ASP A 34 -17.39 0.46 -9.84
N VAL A 35 -16.37 0.20 -9.03
CA VAL A 35 -14.96 0.31 -9.44
C VAL A 35 -14.24 -0.99 -9.19
N THR A 36 -13.44 -1.43 -10.17
CA THR A 36 -12.61 -2.65 -10.08
C THR A 36 -11.15 -2.30 -10.29
N PHE A 37 -10.33 -2.65 -9.31
CA PHE A 37 -8.87 -2.66 -9.40
C PHE A 37 -8.42 -4.08 -9.75
N LYS A 38 -7.62 -4.23 -10.81
CA LYS A 38 -7.15 -5.52 -11.33
C LYS A 38 -5.67 -5.70 -11.00
N LYS A 39 -5.30 -6.94 -10.68
CA LYS A 39 -3.91 -7.35 -10.54
C LYS A 39 -3.13 -7.06 -11.83
N GLY A 40 -1.85 -6.69 -11.69
CA GLY A 40 -0.98 -6.35 -12.82
C GLY A 40 -1.15 -4.94 -13.39
N HIS A 41 -2.09 -4.14 -12.88
CA HIS A 41 -2.35 -2.78 -13.34
C HIS A 41 -1.88 -1.72 -12.33
N LEU A 42 -1.63 -0.51 -12.83
CA LEU A 42 -1.19 0.64 -12.03
C LEU A 42 -2.27 1.73 -11.98
N TYR A 43 -2.69 2.06 -10.78
CA TYR A 43 -3.76 3.01 -10.49
C TYR A 43 -3.26 4.21 -9.66
N LEU A 44 -3.78 5.40 -9.98
CA LEU A 44 -3.66 6.59 -9.15
C LEU A 44 -5.03 6.94 -8.57
N VAL A 45 -5.07 7.19 -7.26
CA VAL A 45 -6.27 7.68 -6.56
C VAL A 45 -5.93 9.05 -5.99
N GLU A 46 -6.44 10.09 -6.65
CA GLU A 46 -6.22 11.48 -6.25
C GLU A 46 -7.36 11.97 -5.37
N ALA A 47 -7.03 12.74 -4.37
CA ALA A 47 -8.02 13.47 -3.60
C ALA A 47 -7.39 14.60 -2.80
N ASP A 48 -8.14 15.66 -2.59
CA ASP A 48 -7.79 16.68 -1.61
C ASP A 48 -7.75 16.12 -0.18
N SER A 49 -7.14 16.88 0.73
CA SER A 49 -7.14 16.51 2.14
C SER A 49 -8.58 16.36 2.67
N GLY A 50 -8.82 15.30 3.44
CA GLY A 50 -10.13 15.03 4.05
C GLY A 50 -11.18 14.42 3.11
N LYS A 51 -10.84 14.07 1.87
CA LYS A 51 -11.75 13.42 0.91
C LYS A 51 -11.81 11.89 0.99
N GLY A 52 -11.11 11.29 1.96
CA GLY A 52 -11.28 9.86 2.27
C GLY A 52 -10.18 8.91 1.77
N LYS A 53 -8.98 9.36 1.36
CA LYS A 53 -7.89 8.49 0.92
C LYS A 53 -7.51 7.42 1.95
N SER A 54 -7.22 7.84 3.19
CA SER A 54 -6.90 6.88 4.27
C SER A 54 -8.09 5.98 4.63
N THR A 55 -9.33 6.45 4.41
CA THR A 55 -10.54 5.64 4.53
C THR A 55 -10.59 4.58 3.43
N PHE A 56 -10.32 4.95 2.18
CA PHE A 56 -10.22 4.04 1.05
C PHE A 56 -9.19 2.93 1.32
N CYS A 57 -7.95 3.31 1.67
CA CYS A 57 -6.93 2.33 2.05
C CYS A 57 -7.38 1.44 3.22
N SER A 58 -8.01 2.03 4.25
CA SER A 58 -8.48 1.29 5.44
C SER A 58 -9.55 0.26 5.12
N TYR A 59 -10.42 0.51 4.14
CA TYR A 59 -11.43 -0.46 3.69
C TYR A 59 -10.77 -1.64 2.97
N ILE A 60 -9.79 -1.39 2.09
CA ILE A 60 -9.08 -2.46 1.39
C ILE A 60 -8.29 -3.35 2.36
N ILE A 61 -7.61 -2.78 3.35
CA ILE A 61 -6.81 -3.55 4.29
C ILE A 61 -7.60 -4.10 5.49
N GLY A 62 -8.93 -3.83 5.55
CA GLY A 62 -9.82 -4.33 6.58
C GLY A 62 -9.61 -3.72 7.96
N TYR A 63 -9.23 -2.45 8.04
CA TYR A 63 -9.13 -1.72 9.30
C TYR A 63 -10.44 -1.01 9.67
N ARG A 64 -11.27 -0.73 8.67
CA ARG A 64 -12.60 -0.10 8.84
C ARG A 64 -13.64 -0.82 7.99
N HIS A 65 -14.88 -0.82 8.48
CA HIS A 65 -16.04 -1.44 7.83
C HIS A 65 -17.30 -0.56 7.93
N ASP A 66 -17.13 0.74 8.23
CA ASP A 66 -18.20 1.73 8.41
C ASP A 66 -18.58 2.35 7.06
N TYR A 67 -19.17 1.54 6.19
CA TYR A 67 -19.68 1.94 4.88
C TYR A 67 -20.97 1.20 4.52
N SER A 68 -21.74 1.77 3.61
CA SER A 68 -22.78 1.06 2.84
C SER A 68 -22.21 0.56 1.52
N GLY A 69 -22.94 -0.30 0.81
CA GLY A 69 -22.42 -0.99 -0.37
C GLY A 69 -21.57 -2.21 0.02
N SER A 70 -20.65 -2.62 -0.84
CA SER A 70 -19.78 -3.76 -0.54
C SER A 70 -18.39 -3.63 -1.15
N VAL A 71 -17.38 -4.13 -0.43
CA VAL A 71 -16.03 -4.35 -0.94
C VAL A 71 -15.84 -5.85 -1.10
N THR A 72 -15.43 -6.30 -2.29
CA THR A 72 -15.16 -7.71 -2.56
C THR A 72 -13.75 -7.92 -3.06
N PHE A 73 -13.14 -9.05 -2.70
CA PHE A 73 -11.91 -9.56 -3.30
C PHE A 73 -12.32 -10.73 -4.19
N ASP A 74 -12.09 -10.60 -5.49
CA ASP A 74 -12.72 -11.43 -6.52
C ASP A 74 -14.25 -11.45 -6.30
N ASN A 75 -14.80 -12.62 -6.01
CA ASN A 75 -16.22 -12.80 -5.74
C ASN A 75 -16.55 -12.94 -4.24
N HIS A 76 -15.59 -12.63 -3.33
CA HIS A 76 -15.77 -12.82 -1.89
C HIS A 76 -15.99 -11.47 -1.20
N ASN A 77 -17.17 -11.30 -0.60
CA ASN A 77 -17.49 -10.10 0.16
C ASN A 77 -16.69 -10.06 1.46
N THR A 78 -15.92 -8.97 1.65
CA THR A 78 -15.05 -8.79 2.82
C THR A 78 -15.81 -8.62 4.13
N ALA A 79 -17.09 -8.28 4.09
CA ALA A 79 -17.97 -8.21 5.28
C ALA A 79 -18.09 -9.56 6.00
N GLY A 80 -17.90 -10.68 5.29
CA GLY A 80 -17.87 -12.02 5.87
C GLY A 80 -16.53 -12.46 6.44
N TYR A 81 -15.46 -11.66 6.29
CA TYR A 81 -14.11 -12.04 6.69
C TYR A 81 -13.96 -12.03 8.21
N LYS A 82 -13.39 -13.10 8.73
CA LYS A 82 -12.97 -13.24 10.13
C LYS A 82 -11.55 -12.73 10.32
N VAL A 83 -11.13 -12.65 11.57
CA VAL A 83 -9.77 -12.20 11.92
C VAL A 83 -8.68 -12.97 11.16
N MET A 84 -8.82 -14.29 11.05
CA MET A 84 -7.82 -15.13 10.36
C MET A 84 -7.79 -14.89 8.86
N ASP A 85 -8.93 -14.59 8.22
CA ASP A 85 -8.98 -14.23 6.80
C ASP A 85 -8.21 -12.93 6.56
N TRP A 86 -8.42 -11.91 7.40
CA TRP A 86 -7.67 -10.65 7.34
C TRP A 86 -6.18 -10.81 7.64
N VAL A 87 -5.80 -11.73 8.54
CA VAL A 87 -4.39 -12.07 8.78
C VAL A 87 -3.76 -12.62 7.50
N GLU A 88 -4.43 -13.58 6.85
CA GLU A 88 -3.92 -14.16 5.60
C GLU A 88 -3.84 -13.11 4.48
N MET A 89 -4.88 -12.30 4.31
CA MET A 89 -4.89 -11.23 3.31
C MET A 89 -3.68 -10.28 3.48
N ARG A 90 -3.41 -9.81 4.69
CA ARG A 90 -2.29 -8.89 4.98
C ARG A 90 -0.93 -9.56 5.01
N LYS A 91 -0.87 -10.88 5.13
CA LYS A 91 0.37 -11.66 5.10
C LYS A 91 0.81 -11.94 3.67
N SER A 92 -0.12 -12.26 2.76
CA SER A 92 0.20 -12.90 1.47
C SER A 92 -0.34 -12.16 0.25
N HIS A 93 -1.38 -11.32 0.40
CA HIS A 93 -2.09 -10.72 -0.74
C HIS A 93 -2.06 -9.19 -0.77
N LEU A 94 -2.06 -8.55 0.40
CA LEU A 94 -2.13 -7.09 0.50
C LEU A 94 -0.88 -6.54 1.19
N SER A 95 -0.11 -5.73 0.49
CA SER A 95 0.92 -4.91 1.10
C SER A 95 0.47 -3.46 1.22
N HIS A 96 0.91 -2.76 2.26
CA HIS A 96 0.56 -1.37 2.47
C HIS A 96 1.75 -0.54 2.96
N LEU A 97 2.11 0.48 2.20
CA LEU A 97 2.94 1.57 2.65
C LEU A 97 2.04 2.66 3.24
N PHE A 98 2.08 2.80 4.55
CA PHE A 98 1.26 3.77 5.29
C PHE A 98 1.83 5.18 5.18
N GLN A 99 0.97 6.18 5.12
CA GLN A 99 1.35 7.58 5.16
C GLN A 99 2.17 7.93 6.43
N GLU A 100 1.75 7.42 7.61
CA GLU A 100 2.47 7.59 8.87
C GLU A 100 3.65 6.64 9.05
N LEU A 101 4.05 5.91 8.01
CA LEU A 101 5.14 4.94 7.92
C LEU A 101 5.03 3.75 8.90
N ARG A 102 4.49 3.95 10.11
CA ARG A 102 4.29 2.94 11.17
C ARG A 102 5.54 2.10 11.46
N LEU A 103 6.70 2.75 11.50
CA LEU A 103 7.96 2.16 11.89
C LEU A 103 8.11 2.17 13.42
N PHE A 104 8.92 1.26 13.95
CA PHE A 104 9.28 1.19 15.36
C PHE A 104 10.55 2.00 15.60
N PRO A 105 10.47 3.15 16.30
CA PRO A 105 11.60 4.10 16.44
C PRO A 105 12.80 3.51 17.21
N GLU A 106 12.55 2.54 18.09
CA GLU A 106 13.56 1.90 18.94
C GLU A 106 14.36 0.84 18.19
N LEU A 107 13.82 0.31 17.09
CA LEU A 107 14.45 -0.70 16.27
C LEU A 107 15.31 -0.08 15.20
N THR A 108 16.28 -0.83 14.69
CA THR A 108 17.09 -0.45 13.54
C THR A 108 16.28 -0.48 12.25
N ALA A 109 16.83 0.09 11.19
CA ALA A 109 16.22 0.07 9.87
C ALA A 109 16.04 -1.37 9.37
N MET A 110 17.06 -2.21 9.51
CA MET A 110 17.00 -3.62 9.13
C MET A 110 15.97 -4.38 9.96
N GLU A 111 15.96 -4.24 11.29
CA GLU A 111 14.98 -4.91 12.17
C GLU A 111 13.54 -4.55 11.80
N ASN A 112 13.26 -3.28 11.42
CA ASN A 112 11.94 -2.87 10.95
C ASN A 112 11.50 -3.61 9.67
N VAL A 113 12.40 -3.89 8.75
CA VAL A 113 12.13 -4.68 7.55
C VAL A 113 11.96 -6.16 7.90
N GLU A 114 12.82 -6.69 8.76
CA GLU A 114 12.81 -8.10 9.16
C GLU A 114 11.52 -8.51 9.90
N ILE A 115 10.87 -7.60 10.66
CA ILE A 115 9.54 -7.87 11.25
C ILE A 115 8.57 -8.40 10.21
N LYS A 116 8.57 -7.82 9.02
CA LYS A 116 7.65 -8.22 7.96
C LYS A 116 8.17 -9.42 7.17
N ASN A 117 9.45 -9.40 6.83
CA ASN A 117 10.08 -10.47 6.05
C ASN A 117 10.06 -11.83 6.79
N ASN A 118 10.29 -11.83 8.11
CA ASN A 118 10.34 -13.07 8.92
C ASN A 118 8.99 -13.80 9.00
N ILE A 119 7.88 -13.15 8.65
CA ILE A 119 6.56 -13.82 8.59
C ILE A 119 6.50 -14.84 7.45
N SER A 120 7.19 -14.59 6.34
CA SER A 120 7.13 -15.43 5.14
C SER A 120 8.50 -15.92 4.65
N GLY A 121 9.60 -15.30 5.09
CA GLY A 121 10.93 -15.54 4.55
C GLY A 121 11.05 -15.19 3.06
N PHE A 122 10.29 -14.18 2.60
CA PHE A 122 10.07 -13.91 1.18
C PHE A 122 11.31 -13.36 0.47
N LYS A 123 12.11 -12.55 1.16
CA LYS A 123 13.34 -11.96 0.63
C LYS A 123 14.56 -12.48 1.36
N SER A 124 15.65 -12.71 0.62
CA SER A 124 16.93 -12.95 1.25
C SER A 124 17.48 -11.65 1.87
N ARG A 125 18.40 -11.78 2.83
CA ARG A 125 19.04 -10.62 3.45
C ARG A 125 19.81 -9.79 2.41
N GLU A 126 20.46 -10.46 1.47
CA GLU A 126 21.23 -9.81 0.38
C GLU A 126 20.33 -8.94 -0.50
N GLN A 127 19.14 -9.43 -0.85
CA GLN A 127 18.15 -8.66 -1.62
C GLN A 127 17.65 -7.43 -0.85
N ILE A 128 17.46 -7.56 0.47
CA ILE A 128 17.06 -6.42 1.31
C ILE A 128 18.20 -5.39 1.36
N VAL A 129 19.46 -5.83 1.58
CA VAL A 129 20.62 -4.94 1.61
C VAL A 129 20.79 -4.21 0.28
N GLU A 130 20.65 -4.91 -0.85
CA GLU A 130 20.67 -4.29 -2.18
C GLU A 130 19.64 -3.15 -2.32
N TRP A 131 18.44 -3.32 -1.78
CA TRP A 131 17.43 -2.25 -1.79
C TRP A 131 17.82 -1.06 -0.91
N PHE A 132 18.46 -1.29 0.23
CA PHE A 132 19.00 -0.23 1.06
C PHE A 132 20.09 0.58 0.29
N ASP A 133 20.96 -0.11 -0.44
CA ASP A 133 22.01 0.53 -1.24
C ASP A 133 21.43 1.33 -2.41
N ILE A 134 20.51 0.76 -3.18
CA ILE A 134 19.83 1.43 -4.29
C ILE A 134 19.08 2.69 -3.81
N LEU A 135 18.46 2.63 -2.62
CA LEU A 135 17.77 3.77 -2.01
C LEU A 135 18.72 4.76 -1.30
N GLY A 136 20.03 4.56 -1.37
CA GLY A 136 21.03 5.48 -0.79
C GLY A 136 20.99 5.56 0.73
N ILE A 137 20.63 4.47 1.39
CA ILE A 137 20.58 4.32 2.85
C ILE A 137 21.30 3.05 3.34
N GLY A 138 22.23 2.51 2.54
CA GLY A 138 22.98 1.31 2.88
C GLY A 138 23.86 1.46 4.14
N ASP A 139 24.32 2.69 4.44
CA ASP A 139 25.04 3.01 5.68
C ASP A 139 24.12 3.10 6.93
N LYS A 140 22.81 2.91 6.78
CA LYS A 140 21.81 3.08 7.83
C LYS A 140 21.18 1.76 8.31
N LEU A 141 21.63 0.62 7.82
CA LEU A 141 21.07 -0.70 8.19
C LEU A 141 20.89 -0.87 9.70
N ASP A 142 21.93 -0.51 10.48
CA ASP A 142 21.96 -0.64 11.94
C ASP A 142 21.56 0.65 12.68
N ALA A 143 21.18 1.70 11.93
CA ALA A 143 20.71 2.94 12.54
C ALA A 143 19.28 2.77 13.08
N LYS A 144 19.02 3.24 14.31
CA LYS A 144 17.67 3.27 14.87
C LYS A 144 16.81 4.25 14.10
N ILE A 145 15.57 3.86 13.81
CA ILE A 145 14.61 4.68 13.05
C ILE A 145 14.43 6.06 13.68
N GLY A 146 14.36 6.17 15.01
CA GLY A 146 14.21 7.45 15.71
C GLY A 146 15.37 8.45 15.51
N ARG A 147 16.49 8.03 14.89
CA ARG A 147 17.65 8.88 14.54
C ARG A 147 17.75 9.18 13.05
N MET A 148 16.82 8.68 12.25
CA MET A 148 16.81 8.87 10.80
C MET A 148 15.91 10.06 10.42
N SER A 149 16.26 10.74 9.32
CA SER A 149 15.38 11.75 8.75
C SER A 149 14.08 11.12 8.24
N PHE A 150 13.00 11.90 8.12
CA PHE A 150 11.71 11.38 7.66
C PHE A 150 11.82 10.74 6.26
N GLY A 151 12.57 11.34 5.33
CA GLY A 151 12.79 10.75 4.00
C GLY A 151 13.60 9.44 4.03
N GLN A 152 14.52 9.26 5.00
CA GLN A 152 15.19 7.98 5.23
C GLN A 152 14.22 6.94 5.78
N GLN A 153 13.39 7.33 6.76
CA GLN A 153 12.35 6.46 7.30
C GLN A 153 11.34 6.03 6.22
N GLN A 154 10.97 6.93 5.32
CA GLN A 154 10.05 6.63 4.22
C GLN A 154 10.63 5.56 3.28
N ARG A 155 11.94 5.62 2.98
CA ARG A 155 12.62 4.59 2.22
C ARG A 155 12.66 3.24 2.93
N VAL A 156 12.91 3.21 4.24
CA VAL A 156 12.82 1.98 5.05
C VAL A 156 11.41 1.41 5.05
N ALA A 157 10.38 2.25 5.19
CA ALA A 157 8.99 1.81 5.16
C ALA A 157 8.61 1.19 3.81
N MET A 158 9.13 1.73 2.70
CA MET A 158 8.96 1.13 1.37
C MET A 158 9.61 -0.25 1.31
N ILE A 159 10.87 -0.40 1.72
CA ILE A 159 11.56 -1.71 1.74
C ILE A 159 10.75 -2.72 2.56
N ARG A 160 10.25 -2.31 3.74
CA ARG A 160 9.42 -3.17 4.58
C ARG A 160 8.12 -3.59 3.87
N ALA A 161 7.47 -2.68 3.15
CA ALA A 161 6.26 -3.00 2.40
C ALA A 161 6.53 -3.99 1.27
N LEU A 162 7.70 -3.92 0.62
CA LEU A 162 8.10 -4.81 -0.46
C LEU A 162 8.66 -6.17 0.01
N ALA A 163 9.01 -6.29 1.30
CA ALA A 163 9.63 -7.49 1.87
C ALA A 163 8.63 -8.62 2.21
N GLN A 164 7.49 -8.66 1.55
CA GLN A 164 6.47 -9.74 1.66
C GLN A 164 5.90 -10.08 0.30
N PRO A 165 5.25 -11.25 0.13
CA PRO A 165 4.43 -11.50 -1.04
C PRO A 165 3.18 -10.60 -1.03
N PHE A 166 2.72 -10.19 -2.23
CA PHE A 166 1.47 -9.45 -2.40
C PHE A 166 0.91 -9.62 -3.80
N ASP A 167 -0.42 -9.62 -3.91
CA ASP A 167 -1.16 -9.48 -5.16
C ASP A 167 -1.48 -8.01 -5.45
N PHE A 168 -1.61 -7.20 -4.39
CA PHE A 168 -1.74 -5.74 -4.50
C PHE A 168 -0.88 -5.02 -3.46
N ILE A 169 -0.27 -3.92 -3.88
CA ILE A 169 0.35 -2.96 -2.97
C ILE A 169 -0.39 -1.64 -3.01
N LEU A 170 -0.75 -1.14 -1.82
CA LEU A 170 -1.27 0.21 -1.62
C LEU A 170 -0.13 1.11 -1.14
N ALA A 171 0.12 2.20 -1.83
CA ALA A 171 1.12 3.20 -1.45
C ALA A 171 0.41 4.52 -1.11
N ASP A 172 0.21 4.78 0.19
CA ASP A 172 -0.53 5.96 0.67
C ASP A 172 0.42 7.14 0.83
N GLU A 173 0.33 8.10 -0.10
CA GLU A 173 1.18 9.29 -0.20
C GLU A 173 2.70 8.98 -0.13
N PRO A 174 3.22 8.08 -0.97
CA PRO A 174 4.53 7.46 -0.79
C PRO A 174 5.71 8.41 -0.89
N ILE A 175 5.53 9.64 -1.41
CA ILE A 175 6.63 10.57 -1.72
C ILE A 175 6.44 11.96 -1.13
N SER A 176 5.55 12.14 -0.17
CA SER A 176 5.18 13.45 0.36
C SER A 176 6.36 14.30 0.89
N HIS A 177 7.48 13.66 1.26
CA HIS A 177 8.67 14.31 1.84
C HIS A 177 9.96 13.94 1.11
N LEU A 178 9.88 13.54 -0.17
CA LEU A 178 11.03 13.19 -0.98
C LEU A 178 11.26 14.22 -2.10
N ASP A 179 12.53 14.39 -2.45
CA ASP A 179 12.92 15.04 -3.70
C ASP A 179 12.59 14.14 -4.91
N ASP A 180 12.64 14.71 -6.09
CA ASP A 180 12.22 14.01 -7.31
C ASP A 180 13.13 12.82 -7.64
N THR A 181 14.44 12.91 -7.35
CA THR A 181 15.38 11.80 -7.59
C THR A 181 15.05 10.59 -6.70
N ASN A 182 14.89 10.82 -5.39
CA ASN A 182 14.53 9.74 -4.46
C ASN A 182 13.13 9.18 -4.75
N SER A 183 12.20 10.04 -5.15
CA SER A 183 10.85 9.64 -5.59
C SER A 183 10.90 8.68 -6.78
N GLN A 184 11.72 8.98 -7.79
CA GLN A 184 11.88 8.15 -8.97
C GLN A 184 12.53 6.81 -8.66
N ILE A 185 13.58 6.79 -7.82
CA ILE A 185 14.22 5.55 -7.39
C ILE A 185 13.23 4.67 -6.62
N MET A 186 12.46 5.23 -5.68
CA MET A 186 11.43 4.50 -4.95
C MET A 186 10.35 3.94 -5.88
N GLY A 187 9.88 4.74 -6.84
CA GLY A 187 8.91 4.30 -7.84
C GLY A 187 9.43 3.12 -8.66
N ASN A 188 10.67 3.20 -9.13
CA ASN A 188 11.32 2.14 -9.92
C ASN A 188 11.44 0.82 -9.14
N ILE A 189 11.87 0.85 -7.88
CA ILE A 189 11.95 -0.35 -7.04
C ILE A 189 10.56 -0.95 -6.83
N MET A 190 9.57 -0.13 -6.48
CA MET A 190 8.19 -0.57 -6.26
C MET A 190 7.63 -1.24 -7.52
N MET A 191 7.76 -0.60 -8.68
CA MET A 191 7.26 -1.14 -9.94
C MET A 191 8.00 -2.39 -10.38
N THR A 192 9.32 -2.46 -10.18
CA THR A 192 10.12 -3.66 -10.49
C THR A 192 9.64 -4.85 -9.65
N GLU A 193 9.45 -4.64 -8.35
CA GLU A 193 8.99 -5.71 -7.47
C GLU A 193 7.53 -6.10 -7.74
N ALA A 194 6.64 -5.12 -7.96
CA ALA A 194 5.24 -5.38 -8.32
C ALA A 194 5.15 -6.19 -9.62
N LYS A 195 5.92 -5.82 -10.65
CA LYS A 195 5.99 -6.57 -11.91
C LYS A 195 6.51 -8.00 -11.70
N ARG A 196 7.54 -8.18 -10.87
CA ARG A 196 8.08 -9.52 -10.55
C ARG A 196 7.02 -10.42 -9.91
N GLN A 197 6.12 -9.86 -9.11
CA GLN A 197 5.01 -10.58 -8.45
C GLN A 197 3.74 -10.62 -9.32
N GLY A 198 3.69 -9.92 -10.46
CA GLY A 198 2.48 -9.72 -11.25
C GLY A 198 1.41 -8.94 -10.50
N ALA A 199 1.79 -8.11 -9.54
CA ALA A 199 0.89 -7.45 -8.60
C ALA A 199 0.28 -6.16 -9.18
N GLY A 200 -0.93 -5.82 -8.72
CA GLY A 200 -1.52 -4.51 -8.92
C GLY A 200 -0.93 -3.46 -7.97
N VAL A 201 -0.82 -2.23 -8.43
CA VAL A 201 -0.30 -1.10 -7.64
C VAL A 201 -1.36 -0.01 -7.56
N ILE A 202 -1.70 0.41 -6.35
CA ILE A 202 -2.62 1.52 -6.09
C ILE A 202 -1.87 2.59 -5.31
N VAL A 203 -1.63 3.74 -5.93
CA VAL A 203 -1.00 4.91 -5.31
C VAL A 203 -2.07 5.91 -4.95
N THR A 204 -2.06 6.41 -3.71
CA THR A 204 -2.90 7.56 -3.36
C THR A 204 -2.06 8.84 -3.29
N SER A 205 -2.65 9.99 -3.64
CA SER A 205 -1.93 11.26 -3.66
C SER A 205 -2.79 12.47 -3.31
N ILE A 206 -2.13 13.51 -2.76
CA ILE A 206 -2.63 14.88 -2.66
C ILE A 206 -1.80 15.74 -3.61
N GLY A 207 -2.15 15.77 -4.89
CA GLY A 207 -1.50 16.61 -5.91
C GLY A 207 -0.14 16.12 -6.39
N LYS A 208 0.86 15.88 -5.52
CA LYS A 208 2.17 15.35 -5.93
C LYS A 208 2.16 13.83 -5.89
N HIS A 209 2.35 13.19 -7.01
CA HIS A 209 2.45 11.73 -7.14
C HIS A 209 3.79 11.31 -7.78
N MET A 210 4.13 10.04 -7.69
CA MET A 210 5.27 9.46 -8.39
C MET A 210 5.08 9.62 -9.90
N ASP A 211 6.16 9.94 -10.62
CA ASP A 211 6.16 9.98 -12.10
C ASP A 211 6.18 8.55 -12.64
N LEU A 212 5.00 7.97 -12.76
CA LEU A 212 4.76 6.61 -13.23
C LEU A 212 3.68 6.63 -14.33
N SER A 213 3.71 5.63 -15.23
CA SER A 213 2.73 5.51 -16.32
C SER A 213 1.42 4.90 -15.78
N TYR A 214 0.63 5.71 -15.07
CA TYR A 214 -0.67 5.27 -14.55
C TYR A 214 -1.63 4.93 -15.68
N GLU A 215 -2.25 3.75 -15.60
CA GLU A 215 -3.23 3.30 -16.58
C GLU A 215 -4.61 3.90 -16.33
N ASN A 216 -4.95 4.11 -15.06
CA ASN A 216 -6.20 4.72 -14.63
C ASN A 216 -5.95 5.68 -13.47
N THR A 217 -6.60 6.83 -13.53
CA THR A 217 -6.63 7.81 -12.44
C THR A 217 -8.07 7.99 -11.99
N TYR A 218 -8.32 7.88 -10.70
CA TYR A 218 -9.62 8.10 -10.07
C TYR A 218 -9.54 9.26 -9.08
N ARG A 219 -10.61 10.03 -8.97
CA ARG A 219 -10.77 11.11 -8.00
C ARG A 219 -11.77 10.70 -6.90
N LEU A 220 -11.37 10.97 -5.64
CA LEU A 220 -12.24 10.80 -4.46
C LEU A 220 -12.98 12.07 -4.11
#